data_08925b9d651e9843b1914d64dc2c6e1d
#
_entry.id   08925b9d651e9843b1914d64dc2c6e1d
#
_cell.length_a   1.000
_cell.length_b   1.000
_cell.length_c   1.000
_cell.angle_alpha   90.00
_cell.angle_beta   90.00
_cell.angle_gamma   90.00
#
_symmetry.space_group_name_H-M   'P 1'
#
loop_
_entity.id
_entity.type
_entity.pdbx_description
1 polymer ?
#
loop_
_entity_poly.entity_id
_entity_poly.type
_entity_poly.pdbx_seq_one_letter_code
_entity_poly.pdbx_strand_id
1 'polypeptide(L)'
;MNIIGGQIRSQHLLKIKRIIDSDNNGDKFIIARRYKNIEFMREYNLNHDDVKDIVRGLTVEDCFAGPEEDRNPKYEGWIFKFNPMFEGIKLYIKIRIENTDKSVCLSIHEFGKYDEVN
;
A
#
# COMPACT_ATOMS: atom_id res chain seq x y z
N MET A 1 -12.79 7.08 19.58
CA MET A 1 -11.94 6.13 18.85
C MET A 1 -12.75 4.92 18.42
N ASN A 2 -12.60 4.51 17.18
CA ASN A 2 -13.29 3.32 16.67
C ASN A 2 -12.38 2.10 16.86
N ILE A 3 -12.58 1.36 17.94
CA ILE A 3 -11.77 0.19 18.28
C ILE A 3 -11.92 -0.89 17.20
N ILE A 4 -13.13 -1.08 16.68
CA ILE A 4 -13.40 -2.05 15.63
C ILE A 4 -12.60 -1.70 14.36
N GLY A 5 -12.63 -0.42 13.97
CA GLY A 5 -11.86 0.04 12.80
C GLY A 5 -10.37 -0.17 12.98
N GLY A 6 -9.84 0.09 14.18
CA GLY A 6 -8.43 -0.13 14.49
C GLY A 6 -8.05 -1.60 14.40
N GLN A 7 -8.91 -2.49 14.89
CA GLN A 7 -8.68 -3.93 14.80
C GLN A 7 -8.71 -4.41 13.35
N ILE A 8 -9.64 -3.91 12.54
CA ILE A 8 -9.73 -4.28 11.13
C ILE A 8 -8.47 -3.86 10.40
N ARG A 9 -7.99 -2.63 10.61
CA ARG A 9 -6.77 -2.13 9.98
C ARG A 9 -5.55 -2.93 10.40
N SER A 10 -5.46 -3.26 11.70
CA SER A 10 -4.36 -4.04 12.23
C SER A 10 -4.31 -5.45 11.61
N GLN A 11 -5.47 -6.11 11.52
CA GLN A 11 -5.56 -7.44 10.93
C GLN A 11 -5.17 -7.45 9.47
N HIS A 12 -5.62 -6.46 8.71
CA HIS A 12 -5.29 -6.37 7.28
C HIS A 12 -3.83 -6.00 7.06
N LEU A 13 -3.27 -5.18 7.93
CA LEU A 13 -1.85 -4.85 7.84
C LEU A 13 -0.98 -6.08 8.09
N LEU A 14 -1.33 -6.91 9.07
CA LEU A 14 -0.65 -8.18 9.29
C LEU A 14 -0.75 -9.08 8.06
N LYS A 15 -1.91 -9.10 7.44
CA LYS A 15 -2.13 -9.89 6.23
C LYS A 15 -1.25 -9.41 5.08
N ILE A 16 -1.16 -8.10 4.89
CA ILE A 16 -0.27 -7.51 3.88
C ILE A 16 1.17 -7.96 4.12
N LYS A 17 1.62 -7.91 5.37
CA LYS A 17 2.99 -8.30 5.72
C LYS A 17 3.25 -9.78 5.49
N ARG A 18 2.27 -10.64 5.77
CA ARG A 18 2.38 -12.07 5.45
C ARG A 18 2.47 -12.31 3.95
N ILE A 19 1.68 -11.57 3.17
CA ILE A 19 1.71 -11.67 1.71
C ILE A 19 3.09 -11.27 1.20
N ILE A 20 3.65 -10.17 1.72
CA ILE A 20 4.97 -9.72 1.35
C ILE A 20 6.03 -10.78 1.67
N ASP A 21 5.95 -11.38 2.85
CA ASP A 21 6.93 -12.37 3.28
C ASP A 21 6.87 -13.65 2.43
N SER A 22 5.71 -13.96 1.86
CA SER A 22 5.54 -15.13 1.00
C SER A 22 5.71 -14.80 -0.48
N ASP A 23 5.88 -13.53 -0.82
CA ASP A 23 6.03 -13.08 -2.20
C ASP A 23 7.36 -13.53 -2.78
N ASN A 24 7.32 -13.98 -4.03
CA ASN A 24 8.51 -14.38 -4.77
C ASN A 24 8.49 -13.66 -6.12
N ASN A 25 9.33 -12.63 -6.25
CA ASN A 25 9.50 -11.87 -7.49
C ASN A 25 8.20 -11.24 -8.01
N GLY A 26 7.32 -10.83 -7.11
CA GLY A 26 6.10 -10.10 -7.48
C GLY A 26 4.92 -10.97 -7.85
N ASP A 27 4.94 -12.26 -7.49
CA ASP A 27 3.80 -13.14 -7.76
C ASP A 27 2.63 -12.91 -6.81
N LYS A 28 2.87 -12.35 -5.63
CA LYS A 28 1.83 -12.11 -4.62
C LYS A 28 1.69 -10.66 -4.22
N PHE A 29 2.80 -9.93 -4.12
CA PHE A 29 2.79 -8.49 -3.88
C PHE A 29 3.18 -7.79 -5.17
N ILE A 30 2.23 -7.11 -5.78
CA ILE A 30 2.39 -6.50 -7.10
C ILE A 30 2.41 -4.98 -6.94
N ILE A 31 3.32 -4.33 -7.65
CA ILE A 31 3.34 -2.87 -7.74
C ILE A 31 2.73 -2.50 -9.08
N ALA A 32 1.63 -1.74 -9.05
CA ALA A 32 0.95 -1.33 -10.26
C ALA A 32 1.89 -0.49 -11.14
N ARG A 33 1.92 -0.81 -12.44
CA ARG A 33 2.80 -0.14 -13.39
C ARG A 33 2.17 1.16 -13.85
N ARG A 34 2.14 2.14 -12.94
CA ARG A 34 1.62 3.48 -13.18
C ARG A 34 2.79 4.45 -13.23
N TYR A 35 2.65 5.48 -14.05
CA TYR A 35 3.68 6.51 -14.21
C TYR A 35 4.17 7.06 -12.86
N LYS A 36 3.24 7.38 -11.97
CA LYS A 36 3.57 7.97 -10.66
C LYS A 36 4.46 7.04 -9.82
N ASN A 37 4.16 5.75 -9.84
CA ASN A 37 4.93 4.75 -9.11
C ASN A 37 6.33 4.57 -9.71
N ILE A 38 6.40 4.48 -11.03
CA ILE A 38 7.66 4.31 -11.74
C ILE A 38 8.58 5.50 -11.50
N GLU A 39 8.04 6.72 -11.57
CA GLU A 39 8.81 7.94 -11.32
C GLU A 39 9.35 7.99 -9.90
N PHE A 40 8.53 7.64 -8.91
CA PHE A 40 8.96 7.60 -7.53
C PHE A 40 10.09 6.59 -7.33
N MET A 41 9.91 5.38 -7.84
CA MET A 41 10.93 4.34 -7.71
C MET A 41 12.24 4.73 -8.39
N ARG A 42 12.14 5.38 -9.54
CA ARG A 42 13.33 5.86 -10.25
C ARG A 42 14.03 6.97 -9.47
N GLU A 43 13.28 7.93 -8.96
CA GLU A 43 13.83 9.07 -8.23
C GLU A 43 14.62 8.63 -6.99
N TYR A 44 14.11 7.64 -6.28
CA TYR A 44 14.74 7.15 -5.04
C TYR A 44 15.55 5.87 -5.26
N ASN A 45 15.71 5.46 -6.52
CA ASN A 45 16.47 4.26 -6.90
C ASN A 45 15.98 3.02 -6.16
N LEU A 46 14.68 2.80 -6.17
CA LEU A 46 14.04 1.69 -5.47
C LEU A 46 13.69 0.57 -6.44
N ASN A 47 13.92 -0.66 -6.00
CA ASN A 47 13.45 -1.85 -6.72
C ASN A 47 12.23 -2.43 -5.99
N HIS A 48 11.72 -3.54 -6.48
CA HIS A 48 10.55 -4.21 -5.91
C HIS A 48 10.77 -4.58 -4.44
N ASP A 49 11.94 -5.11 -4.11
CA ASP A 49 12.25 -5.50 -2.74
C ASP A 49 12.31 -4.29 -1.80
N ASP A 50 12.81 -3.16 -2.30
CA ASP A 50 12.86 -1.92 -1.51
C ASP A 50 11.44 -1.45 -1.15
N VAL A 51 10.52 -1.53 -2.10
CA VAL A 51 9.10 -1.17 -1.84
C VAL A 51 8.50 -2.13 -0.83
N LYS A 52 8.80 -3.43 -0.94
CA LYS A 52 8.35 -4.42 0.05
C LYS A 52 8.84 -4.04 1.46
N ASP A 53 10.08 -3.58 1.57
CA ASP A 53 10.64 -3.18 2.87
C ASP A 53 9.91 -1.95 3.43
N ILE A 54 9.59 -0.98 2.58
CA ILE A 54 8.82 0.19 3.00
C ILE A 54 7.45 -0.25 3.54
N VAL A 55 6.76 -1.11 2.81
CA VAL A 55 5.43 -1.60 3.20
C VAL A 55 5.52 -2.46 4.46
N ARG A 56 6.57 -3.27 4.58
CA ARG A 56 6.80 -4.08 5.78
C ARG A 56 6.95 -3.23 7.03
N GLY A 57 7.45 -2.01 6.88
CA GLY A 57 7.63 -1.07 7.99
C GLY A 57 6.38 -0.28 8.37
N LEU A 58 5.27 -0.42 7.65
CA LEU A 58 4.05 0.32 7.94
C LEU A 58 3.48 -0.06 9.31
N THR A 59 2.91 0.93 9.98
CA THR A 59 2.20 0.73 11.25
C THR A 59 0.73 1.12 11.07
N VAL A 60 -0.10 0.73 12.03
CA VAL A 60 -1.53 1.08 12.01
C VAL A 60 -1.71 2.60 12.02
N GLU A 61 -0.84 3.30 12.74
CA GLU A 61 -0.89 4.77 12.82
C GLU A 61 -0.64 5.44 11.48
N ASP A 62 0.06 4.77 10.57
CA ASP A 62 0.29 5.30 9.22
C ASP A 62 -0.98 5.24 8.36
N CYS A 63 -1.94 4.39 8.73
CA CYS A 63 -3.17 4.20 7.96
C CYS A 63 -4.14 5.35 8.21
N PHE A 64 -4.45 6.12 7.18
CA PHE A 64 -5.35 7.25 7.31
C PHE A 64 -6.71 7.03 6.63
N ALA A 65 -6.87 5.94 5.86
CA ALA A 65 -8.14 5.62 5.21
C ALA A 65 -8.23 4.12 4.94
N GLY A 66 -9.45 3.63 4.93
CA GLY A 66 -9.75 2.23 4.67
C GLY A 66 -10.28 1.50 5.90
N PRO A 67 -10.95 0.38 5.70
CA PRO A 67 -11.16 -0.30 4.41
C PRO A 67 -12.14 0.45 3.49
N GLU A 68 -11.81 0.49 2.21
CA GLU A 68 -12.67 1.07 1.18
C GLU A 68 -12.81 0.07 0.03
N GLU A 69 -13.96 0.10 -0.64
CA GLU A 69 -14.11 -0.71 -1.85
C GLU A 69 -13.45 0.00 -3.03
N ASP A 70 -13.01 -0.77 -4.01
CA ASP A 70 -12.54 -0.19 -5.27
C ASP A 70 -13.74 0.40 -6.01
N ARG A 71 -13.57 1.58 -6.61
CA ARG A 71 -14.63 2.21 -7.40
C ARG A 71 -15.02 1.39 -8.61
N ASN A 72 -14.06 0.63 -9.16
CA ASN A 72 -14.31 -0.25 -10.28
C ASN A 72 -14.82 -1.58 -9.73
N PRO A 73 -16.11 -1.94 -9.99
CA PRO A 73 -16.67 -3.16 -9.46
C PRO A 73 -16.02 -4.43 -10.00
N LYS A 74 -15.17 -4.30 -11.01
CA LYS A 74 -14.38 -5.41 -11.55
C LYS A 74 -13.37 -5.93 -10.54
N TYR A 75 -12.89 -5.07 -9.62
CA TYR A 75 -11.86 -5.44 -8.66
C TYR A 75 -12.48 -5.72 -7.31
N GLU A 76 -12.15 -6.90 -6.78
CA GLU A 76 -12.57 -7.31 -5.43
C GLU A 76 -11.52 -6.91 -4.41
N GLY A 77 -11.90 -6.94 -3.14
CA GLY A 77 -10.99 -6.71 -2.03
C GLY A 77 -11.18 -5.36 -1.38
N TRP A 78 -10.23 -5.02 -0.52
CA TRP A 78 -10.30 -3.82 0.29
C TRP A 78 -9.08 -2.95 0.09
N ILE A 79 -9.29 -1.64 0.03
CA ILE A 79 -8.24 -0.65 -0.17
C ILE A 79 -7.94 0.06 1.14
N PHE A 80 -6.66 0.20 1.44
CA PHE A 80 -6.14 0.95 2.59
C PHE A 80 -5.14 1.98 2.09
N LYS A 81 -5.11 3.14 2.74
CA LYS A 81 -4.19 4.22 2.40
C LYS A 81 -3.33 4.57 3.59
N PHE A 82 -2.05 4.79 3.33
CA PHE A 82 -1.04 5.04 4.35
C PHE A 82 -0.21 6.27 4.00
N ASN A 83 0.26 6.97 5.03
CA ASN A 83 1.11 8.14 4.82
C ASN A 83 2.34 8.12 5.73
N PRO A 84 3.20 7.08 5.61
CA PRO A 84 4.40 7.00 6.44
C PRO A 84 5.44 8.03 6.03
N MET A 85 6.40 8.26 6.93
CA MET A 85 7.58 9.06 6.60
C MET A 85 8.63 8.17 5.97
N PHE A 86 9.31 8.68 4.96
CA PHE A 86 10.38 8.00 4.27
C PHE A 86 11.45 9.03 3.89
N GLU A 87 12.63 8.89 4.47
CA GLU A 87 13.76 9.79 4.19
C GLU A 87 13.38 11.28 4.27
N GLY A 88 12.61 11.62 5.30
CA GLY A 88 12.22 13.01 5.54
C GLY A 88 11.01 13.50 4.77
N ILE A 89 10.41 12.67 3.93
CA ILE A 89 9.20 13.04 3.19
C ILE A 89 8.04 12.15 3.59
N LYS A 90 6.83 12.70 3.50
CA LYS A 90 5.62 11.93 3.72
C LYS A 90 5.22 11.25 2.42
N LEU A 91 4.94 9.95 2.49
CA LEU A 91 4.49 9.19 1.32
C LEU A 91 2.98 9.05 1.27
N TYR A 92 2.48 8.77 0.08
CA TYR A 92 1.12 8.31 -0.17
C TYR A 92 1.23 6.89 -0.71
N ILE A 93 0.70 5.94 0.06
CA ILE A 93 0.71 4.52 -0.33
C ILE A 93 -0.73 4.03 -0.31
N LYS A 94 -1.15 3.42 -1.41
CA LYS A 94 -2.49 2.87 -1.55
C LYS A 94 -2.37 1.40 -1.92
N ILE A 95 -2.92 0.52 -1.07
CA ILE A 95 -2.79 -0.92 -1.24
C ILE A 95 -4.17 -1.56 -1.25
N ARG A 96 -4.41 -2.43 -2.24
CA ARG A 96 -5.60 -3.27 -2.30
C ARG A 96 -5.21 -4.70 -1.94
N ILE A 97 -5.93 -5.28 -1.00
CA ILE A 97 -5.82 -6.70 -0.68
C ILE A 97 -6.92 -7.40 -1.45
N GLU A 98 -6.55 -8.21 -2.44
CA GLU A 98 -7.52 -8.82 -3.36
C GLU A 98 -8.18 -10.08 -2.80
N ASN A 99 -7.35 -10.93 -2.20
CA ASN A 99 -7.81 -12.16 -1.59
C ASN A 99 -6.81 -12.58 -0.52
N THR A 100 -6.82 -13.84 -0.11
CA THR A 100 -6.02 -14.29 1.02
C THR A 100 -4.52 -14.21 0.79
N ASP A 101 -4.06 -14.23 -0.46
CA ASP A 101 -2.64 -14.35 -0.76
C ASP A 101 -2.11 -13.37 -1.81
N LYS A 102 -2.89 -12.34 -2.16
CA LYS A 102 -2.45 -11.36 -3.15
C LYS A 102 -2.81 -9.95 -2.74
N SER A 103 -1.86 -9.04 -2.91
CA SER A 103 -2.09 -7.61 -2.72
C SER A 103 -1.42 -6.83 -3.82
N VAL A 104 -1.96 -5.63 -4.08
CA VAL A 104 -1.46 -4.74 -5.11
C VAL A 104 -1.20 -3.37 -4.51
N CYS A 105 0.04 -2.90 -4.62
CA CYS A 105 0.36 -1.52 -4.31
C CYS A 105 -0.09 -0.68 -5.51
N LEU A 106 -1.23 -0.03 -5.37
CA LEU A 106 -1.83 0.77 -6.43
C LEU A 106 -1.08 2.09 -6.62
N SER A 107 -0.60 2.67 -5.53
CA SER A 107 0.12 3.94 -5.55
C SER A 107 1.22 3.95 -4.51
N ILE A 108 2.37 4.46 -4.89
CA ILE A 108 3.45 4.80 -3.97
C ILE A 108 4.20 6.00 -4.56
N HIS A 109 4.10 7.15 -3.86
CA HIS A 109 4.77 8.38 -4.27
C HIS A 109 4.71 9.38 -3.11
N GLU A 110 5.30 10.55 -3.30
CA GLU A 110 5.28 11.61 -2.31
C GLU A 110 3.85 12.12 -2.11
N PHE A 111 3.46 12.30 -0.85
CA PHE A 111 2.12 12.78 -0.49
C PHE A 111 1.94 14.21 -1.00
N GLY A 112 0.82 14.47 -1.65
CA GLY A 112 0.49 15.80 -2.15
C GLY A 112 1.16 16.19 -3.46
N LYS A 113 2.02 15.31 -4.01
CA LYS A 113 2.72 15.62 -5.27
C LYS A 113 1.77 15.59 -6.47
N TYR A 114 0.77 14.74 -6.41
CA TYR A 114 -0.24 14.61 -7.44
C TYR A 114 -1.60 14.93 -6.83
N ASP A 115 -2.62 15.02 -7.66
CA ASP A 115 -3.97 15.23 -7.20
C ASP A 115 -4.56 13.87 -6.76
N GLU A 116 -4.49 13.58 -5.45
CA GLU A 116 -4.98 12.31 -4.90
C GLU A 116 -6.47 12.38 -4.59
N VAL A 117 -7.25 12.82 -5.55
CA VAL A 117 -8.71 12.79 -5.44
C VAL A 117 -9.19 11.37 -5.71
N ASN A 118 -9.93 10.84 -4.77
CA ASN A 118 -10.45 9.48 -4.91
C ASN A 118 -11.68 9.42 -5.76
#